data_4729012da306d9395a7d8847b8980ba7
#
_entry.id   4729012da306d9395a7d8847b8980ba7
#
_cell.length_a   1.000
_cell.length_b   1.000
_cell.length_c   1.000
_cell.angle_alpha   90.00
_cell.angle_beta   90.00
_cell.angle_gamma   90.00
#
_symmetry.space_group_name_H-M   'P 1'
#
loop_
_entity.id
_entity.type
_entity.pdbx_description
1 polymer ?
#
loop_
_entity_poly.entity_id
_entity_poly.type
_entity_poly.pdbx_seq_one_letter_code
_entity_poly.pdbx_strand_id
1 'polypeptide(L)' 'MTECKFNIEKHIATLSGSEGEVTKQINIVSWNDKPAVIDIRAWSSKGKPYKGVTLTEEETEKLKAPLESWKS' A
#
# COMPACT_ATOMS: atom_id res chain seq x y z
N MET A 1 -24.41 4.07 -4.22
CA MET A 1 -23.12 3.38 -4.14
C MET A 1 -22.06 4.32 -3.59
N THR A 2 -21.38 3.87 -2.59
CA THR A 2 -20.38 4.71 -1.94
C THR A 2 -19.04 4.59 -2.65
N GLU A 3 -18.49 5.71 -3.03
CA GLU A 3 -17.15 5.73 -3.57
C GLU A 3 -16.16 5.65 -2.43
N CYS A 4 -15.11 4.89 -2.63
CA CYS A 4 -14.04 4.82 -1.66
C CYS A 4 -13.14 6.03 -1.88
N LYS A 5 -13.11 6.93 -0.91
CA LYS A 5 -12.23 8.08 -0.97
C LYS A 5 -10.88 7.71 -0.39
N PHE A 6 -9.83 8.13 -1.05
CA PHE A 6 -8.48 7.89 -0.54
C PHE A 6 -7.56 9.01 -0.98
N ASN A 7 -6.49 9.16 -0.22
CA ASN A 7 -5.46 10.13 -0.52
C ASN A 7 -4.10 9.49 -0.26
N ILE A 8 -3.29 9.37 -1.30
CA ILE A 8 -1.94 8.84 -1.16
C ILE A 8 -1.07 9.97 -0.65
N GLU A 9 -0.65 9.88 0.60
CA GLU A 9 0.17 10.92 1.22
C GLU A 9 1.64 10.78 0.88
N LYS A 10 2.10 9.54 0.66
CA LYS A 10 3.47 9.29 0.28
C LYS A 10 3.59 7.95 -0.42
N HIS A 11 4.32 7.92 -1.52
CA HIS A 11 4.68 6.68 -2.19
C HIS A 11 6.00 6.19 -1.60
N ILE A 12 6.02 4.95 -1.11
CA ILE A 12 7.22 4.38 -0.50
C ILE A 12 8.01 3.55 -1.51
N ALA A 13 7.34 2.61 -2.17
CA ALA A 13 8.04 1.74 -3.11
C ALA A 13 7.07 1.08 -4.08
N THR A 14 7.57 0.73 -5.25
CA THR A 14 6.87 -0.12 -6.21
C THR A 14 7.50 -1.49 -6.14
N LEU A 15 6.72 -2.50 -5.86
CA LEU A 15 7.21 -3.86 -5.66
C LEU A 15 7.24 -4.69 -6.93
N SER A 16 6.32 -4.46 -7.84
CA SER A 16 6.26 -5.19 -9.10
C SER A 16 5.44 -4.42 -10.13
N GLY A 17 5.59 -4.80 -11.39
CA GLY A 17 4.88 -4.18 -12.50
C GLY A 17 5.69 -3.07 -13.15
N SER A 18 5.27 -2.70 -14.35
CA SER A 18 5.91 -1.65 -15.13
C SER A 18 4.92 -0.53 -15.37
N GLU A 19 5.44 0.62 -15.80
CA GLU A 19 4.59 1.75 -16.17
C GLU A 19 3.58 1.31 -17.22
N GLY A 20 2.33 1.70 -17.02
CA GLY A 20 1.23 1.33 -17.91
C GLY A 20 0.58 -0.01 -17.58
N GLU A 21 1.07 -0.71 -16.59
CA GLU A 21 0.54 -1.99 -16.14
C GLU A 21 0.03 -1.91 -14.71
N VAL A 22 -0.54 -3.02 -14.23
CA VAL A 22 -0.89 -3.14 -12.82
C VAL A 22 0.40 -3.22 -12.03
N THR A 23 0.53 -2.37 -11.02
CA THR A 23 1.72 -2.34 -10.16
C THR A 23 1.34 -2.66 -8.73
N LYS A 24 2.21 -3.35 -8.02
CA LYS A 24 2.04 -3.59 -6.59
C LYS A 24 2.92 -2.58 -5.85
N GLN A 25 2.32 -1.84 -4.94
CA GLN A 25 3.00 -0.71 -4.31
C GLN A 25 2.82 -0.69 -2.80
N ILE A 26 3.78 -0.04 -2.14
CA ILE A 26 3.66 0.31 -0.74
C ILE A 26 3.54 1.83 -0.68
N ASN A 27 2.46 2.30 -0.09
CA ASN A 27 2.19 3.73 0.04
C ASN A 27 1.70 4.04 1.46
N ILE A 28 1.74 5.31 1.82
CA ILE A 28 1.05 5.80 3.01
C ILE A 28 -0.25 6.41 2.51
N VAL A 29 -1.38 5.83 2.90
CA VAL A 29 -2.68 6.20 2.36
C VAL A 29 -3.67 6.51 3.47
N SER A 30 -4.41 7.59 3.29
CA SER A 30 -5.53 7.94 4.15
C SER A 30 -6.80 7.48 3.44
N TRP A 31 -7.52 6.56 4.06
CA TRP A 31 -8.77 6.03 3.52
C TRP A 31 -9.96 6.70 4.20
N ASN A 32 -10.87 7.25 3.40
CA ASN A 32 -12.12 7.86 3.92
C ASN A 32 -11.87 8.86 5.04
N ASP A 33 -10.86 9.70 4.88
CA ASP A 33 -10.49 10.75 5.84
C ASP A 33 -10.03 10.21 7.21
N LYS A 34 -9.66 8.94 7.27
CA LYS A 34 -9.09 8.35 8.47
C LYS A 34 -7.58 8.62 8.52
N PRO A 35 -6.97 8.48 9.69
CA PRO A 35 -5.51 8.63 9.77
C PRO A 35 -4.79 7.75 8.77
N ALA A 36 -3.73 8.27 8.18
CA ALA A 36 -2.99 7.56 7.16
C ALA A 36 -2.29 6.32 7.73
N VAL A 37 -2.28 5.26 6.95
CA VAL A 37 -1.67 3.98 7.33
C VAL A 37 -0.81 3.47 6.19
N ILE A 38 0.07 2.53 6.48
CA ILE A 38 0.83 1.83 5.45
C ILE A 38 -0.15 0.95 4.67
N ASP A 39 -0.05 1.02 3.36
CA ASP A 39 -0.93 0.26 2.47
C ASP A 39 -0.10 -0.49 1.44
N ILE A 40 -0.36 -1.79 1.32
CA ILE A 40 0.32 -2.63 0.34
C ILE A 40 -0.77 -3.22 -0.53
N ARG A 41 -0.79 -2.80 -1.79
CA ARG A 41 -1.81 -3.30 -2.74
C ARG A 41 -1.39 -3.10 -4.17
N ALA A 42 -2.17 -3.72 -5.06
CA ALA A 42 -2.01 -3.52 -6.49
C ALA A 42 -2.82 -2.31 -6.92
N TRP A 43 -2.31 -1.61 -7.93
CA TRP A 43 -2.96 -0.42 -8.49
C TRP A 43 -3.01 -0.57 -10.00
N SER A 44 -4.13 -0.15 -10.61
CA SER A 44 -4.22 -0.14 -12.06
C SER A 44 -3.35 0.97 -12.63
N SER A 45 -3.10 0.92 -13.93
CA SER A 45 -2.36 1.97 -14.63
C SER A 45 -3.07 3.33 -14.53
N LYS A 46 -4.36 3.31 -14.24
CA LYS A 46 -5.16 4.54 -14.09
C LYS A 46 -5.29 4.99 -12.65
N GLY A 47 -4.58 4.36 -11.73
CA GLY A 47 -4.60 4.75 -10.33
C GLY A 47 -5.75 4.19 -9.52
N LYS A 48 -6.42 3.15 -10.01
CA LYS A 48 -7.51 2.53 -9.29
C LYS A 48 -6.97 1.44 -8.36
N PRO A 49 -7.34 1.47 -7.07
CA PRO A 49 -6.85 0.47 -6.13
C PRO A 49 -7.56 -0.87 -6.30
N TYR A 50 -6.79 -1.95 -6.21
CA TYR A 50 -7.31 -3.31 -6.17
C TYR A 50 -7.20 -3.84 -4.75
N LYS A 51 -7.28 -5.15 -4.58
CA LYS A 51 -7.18 -5.76 -3.26
C LYS A 51 -5.81 -5.53 -2.65
N GLY A 52 -5.80 -5.35 -1.34
CA GLY A 52 -4.57 -5.16 -0.63
C GLY A 52 -4.80 -5.22 0.87
N VAL A 53 -3.79 -4.82 1.62
CA VAL A 53 -3.82 -4.86 3.06
C VAL A 53 -3.29 -3.55 3.61
N THR A 54 -3.89 -3.08 4.71
CA THR A 54 -3.40 -1.91 5.42
C THR A 54 -2.82 -2.36 6.75
N LEU A 55 -1.77 -1.68 7.19
CA LEU A 55 -1.09 -2.00 8.44
C LEU A 55 -1.01 -0.75 9.30
N THR A 56 -1.21 -0.93 10.59
CA THR A 56 -0.96 0.14 11.54
C THR A 56 0.55 0.31 11.68
N GLU A 57 0.98 1.39 12.32
CA GLU A 57 2.40 1.62 12.57
C GLU A 57 3.00 0.47 13.38
N GLU A 58 2.29 0.00 14.39
CA GLU A 58 2.74 -1.13 15.20
C GLU A 58 2.89 -2.39 14.37
N GLU A 59 1.92 -2.69 13.51
CA GLU A 59 1.98 -3.85 12.64
C GLU A 59 3.13 -3.74 11.65
N THR A 60 3.36 -2.55 11.14
CA THR A 60 4.45 -2.30 10.21
C THR A 60 5.80 -2.58 10.87
N GLU A 61 5.97 -2.13 12.12
CA GLU A 61 7.21 -2.39 12.85
C GLU A 61 7.42 -3.88 13.09
N LYS A 62 6.35 -4.61 13.38
CA LYS A 62 6.45 -6.06 13.58
C LYS A 62 6.75 -6.82 12.30
N LEU A 63 6.43 -6.23 11.15
CA LEU A 63 6.68 -6.84 9.85
C LEU A 63 8.16 -6.76 9.46
N LYS A 64 8.86 -5.73 9.89
CA LYS A 64 10.24 -5.47 9.48
C LYS A 64 11.20 -6.62 9.81
N ALA A 65 11.16 -7.11 11.04
CA ALA A 65 12.09 -8.13 11.49
C ALA A 65 11.98 -9.44 10.70
N PRO A 66 10.76 -10.02 10.54
CA PRO A 66 10.65 -11.23 9.73
C PRO A 66 11.02 -11.03 8.27
N LEU A 67 10.80 -9.82 7.71
CA LEU A 67 11.18 -9.55 6.34
C LEU A 67 12.70 -9.49 6.17
N GLU A 68 13.40 -8.99 7.16
CA GLU A 68 14.87 -8.93 7.10
C GLU A 68 15.50 -10.30 7.15
N SER A 69 14.85 -11.26 7.78
CA SER A 69 15.42 -12.60 7.98
C SER A 69 14.75 -13.71 7.17
N TRP A 70 13.76 -13.40 6.32
CA TRP A 70 12.98 -14.44 5.67
C TRP A 70 13.79 -15.34 4.73
N LYS A 71 14.92 -14.88 4.26
CA LYS A 71 15.80 -15.65 3.40
C LYS A 71 16.98 -16.29 4.12
N SER A 72 17.11 -16.08 5.41
CA SER A 72 18.25 -16.58 6.17
C SER A 72 18.11 -18.06 6.48
#